data_c0f8494f41ae0b03a46d0ab25e2953d7
#
_entry.id   c0f8494f41ae0b03a46d0ab25e2953d7
#
_cell.length_a   1.000
_cell.length_b   1.000
_cell.length_c   1.000
_cell.angle_alpha   90.00
_cell.angle_beta   90.00
_cell.angle_gamma   90.00
#
_symmetry.space_group_name_H-M   'P 1'
#
loop_
_entity.id
_entity.type
_entity.pdbx_description
1 polymer ?
#
loop_
_entity_poly.entity_id
_entity_poly.type
_entity_poly.pdbx_seq_one_letter_code
_entity_poly.pdbx_strand_id
1 'polypeptide(L)'
;GADFRLRYLSDPASPGAFEGNAVVFDGPEDYHRRIDDSATAITPETILFMRGAGPIGYPGAAEVVNMRPPAYLITEGIAALPCIGDGRQSGTSGSPSILNASPEAAVLGGLALLNTGDRVRVDLGKRRVDALVPEAEWAARRAALADAGGFSYPASQTPWQAIQRSMVGQLNTGAILEGSEQFQRIADTMGLPRDNH
;
A
#
# COMPACT_ATOMS: atom_id res chain seq x y z
N GLY A 1 12.96 7.48 -12.55
CA GLY A 1 14.15 7.98 -13.23
C GLY A 1 14.77 6.93 -14.17
N ALA A 2 15.80 7.35 -14.93
CA ALA A 2 16.50 6.47 -15.88
C ALA A 2 17.14 5.26 -15.18
N ASP A 3 17.73 5.45 -14.02
CA ASP A 3 18.34 4.40 -13.22
C ASP A 3 17.34 3.31 -12.80
N PHE A 4 16.12 3.68 -12.39
CA PHE A 4 15.08 2.71 -12.09
C PHE A 4 14.71 1.87 -13.31
N ARG A 5 14.54 2.49 -14.47
CA ARG A 5 14.23 1.77 -15.71
C ARG A 5 15.34 0.79 -16.07
N LEU A 6 16.59 1.21 -15.91
CA LEU A 6 17.73 0.33 -16.19
C LEU A 6 17.77 -0.87 -15.26
N ARG A 7 17.56 -0.67 -13.96
CA ARG A 7 17.63 -1.76 -12.97
C ARG A 7 16.45 -2.74 -13.02
N TYR A 8 15.24 -2.24 -13.28
CA TYR A 8 14.03 -3.04 -13.09
C TYR A 8 13.25 -3.33 -14.38
N LEU A 9 13.43 -2.56 -15.44
CA LEU A 9 12.58 -2.63 -16.62
C LEU A 9 13.36 -2.89 -17.92
N SER A 10 14.65 -3.18 -17.85
CA SER A 10 15.51 -3.36 -19.03
C SER A 10 15.65 -4.81 -19.49
N ASP A 11 15.10 -5.79 -18.79
CA ASP A 11 15.18 -7.18 -19.17
C ASP A 11 14.38 -7.42 -20.49
N PRO A 12 15.06 -7.77 -21.60
CA PRO A 12 14.39 -8.02 -22.88
C PRO A 12 13.45 -9.24 -22.85
N ALA A 13 13.70 -10.20 -21.92
CA ALA A 13 12.88 -11.40 -21.79
C ALA A 13 11.58 -11.13 -21.01
N SER A 14 11.53 -10.03 -20.27
CA SER A 14 10.38 -9.63 -19.45
C SER A 14 10.13 -8.13 -19.53
N PRO A 15 9.85 -7.56 -20.70
CA PRO A 15 9.73 -6.12 -20.87
C PRO A 15 8.61 -5.55 -20.00
N GLY A 16 8.97 -4.59 -19.13
CA GLY A 16 8.02 -3.96 -18.21
C GLY A 16 7.64 -4.80 -17.00
N ALA A 17 8.30 -5.94 -16.76
CA ALA A 17 8.11 -6.76 -15.58
C ALA A 17 9.42 -6.92 -14.80
N PHE A 18 9.33 -7.05 -13.48
CA PHE A 18 10.47 -7.35 -12.61
C PHE A 18 10.01 -8.12 -11.37
N GLU A 19 10.98 -8.72 -10.70
CA GLU A 19 10.75 -9.43 -9.45
C GLU A 19 11.66 -8.88 -8.36
N GLY A 20 11.18 -8.93 -7.12
CA GLY A 20 11.94 -8.51 -5.95
C GLY A 20 11.48 -9.24 -4.70
N ASN A 21 12.28 -9.13 -3.64
CA ASN A 21 11.91 -9.64 -2.34
C ASN A 21 11.13 -8.56 -1.58
N ALA A 22 10.02 -8.95 -0.99
CA ALA A 22 9.21 -8.05 -0.20
C ALA A 22 9.89 -7.71 1.14
N VAL A 23 9.90 -6.44 1.51
CA VAL A 23 10.03 -5.99 2.89
C VAL A 23 8.75 -5.28 3.26
N VAL A 24 8.03 -5.81 4.25
CA VAL A 24 6.70 -5.37 4.62
C VAL A 24 6.76 -4.56 5.91
N PHE A 25 6.13 -3.39 5.90
CA PHE A 25 5.96 -2.51 7.04
C PHE A 25 4.49 -2.42 7.43
N ASP A 26 4.23 -2.58 8.72
CA ASP A 26 2.90 -2.48 9.33
C ASP A 26 2.60 -1.02 9.72
N GLY A 27 2.31 -0.21 8.73
CA GLY A 27 2.04 1.21 8.89
C GLY A 27 3.29 2.10 8.95
N PRO A 28 3.07 3.43 9.03
CA PRO A 28 4.15 4.42 8.99
C PRO A 28 5.09 4.36 10.19
N GLU A 29 4.60 4.01 11.36
CA GLU A 29 5.40 3.91 12.59
C GLU A 29 6.42 2.77 12.49
N ASP A 30 6.02 1.62 11.94
CA ASP A 30 6.92 0.49 11.72
C ASP A 30 7.96 0.82 10.64
N TYR A 31 7.55 1.50 9.58
CA TYR A 31 8.47 1.97 8.55
C TYR A 31 9.55 2.89 9.14
N HIS A 32 9.17 3.92 9.88
CA HIS A 32 10.12 4.88 10.46
C HIS A 32 11.09 4.22 11.44
N ARG A 33 10.66 3.21 12.16
CA ARG A 33 11.50 2.46 13.10
C ARG A 33 12.53 1.60 12.38
N ARG A 34 12.16 0.99 11.23
CA ARG A 34 12.93 -0.08 10.61
C ARG A 34 13.64 0.27 9.31
N ILE A 35 13.31 1.38 8.66
CA ILE A 35 13.83 1.67 7.31
C ILE A 35 15.35 1.78 7.26
N ASP A 36 15.97 2.32 8.29
CA ASP A 36 17.43 2.48 8.37
C ASP A 36 18.09 1.42 9.27
N ASP A 37 17.34 0.46 9.81
CA ASP A 37 17.88 -0.64 10.58
C ASP A 37 18.44 -1.72 9.63
N SER A 38 19.74 -2.01 9.75
CA SER A 38 20.41 -3.03 8.95
C SER A 38 19.83 -4.44 9.12
N ALA A 39 19.22 -4.73 10.28
CA ALA A 39 18.54 -6.00 10.52
C ALA A 39 17.29 -6.20 9.62
N THR A 40 16.76 -5.14 9.03
CA THR A 40 15.68 -5.23 8.05
C THR A 40 16.15 -5.84 6.72
N ALA A 41 17.47 -5.88 6.49
CA ALA A 41 18.13 -6.52 5.35
C ALA A 41 17.62 -6.05 3.97
N ILE A 42 17.40 -4.75 3.80
CA ILE A 42 16.96 -4.15 2.54
C ILE A 42 18.13 -4.12 1.56
N THR A 43 17.90 -4.62 0.34
CA THR A 43 18.88 -4.70 -0.75
C THR A 43 18.39 -3.98 -2.00
N PRO A 44 19.22 -3.82 -3.04
CA PRO A 44 18.79 -3.26 -4.33
C PRO A 44 17.64 -4.01 -5.00
N GLU A 45 17.44 -5.29 -4.69
CA GLU A 45 16.37 -6.14 -5.22
C GLU A 45 15.09 -6.11 -4.38
N THR A 46 15.06 -5.30 -3.33
CA THR A 46 13.91 -5.18 -2.44
C THR A 46 12.79 -4.37 -3.08
N ILE A 47 11.56 -4.83 -2.88
CA ILE A 47 10.33 -4.05 -3.06
C ILE A 47 9.82 -3.71 -1.66
N LEU A 48 9.64 -2.42 -1.40
CA LEU A 48 9.13 -1.92 -0.11
C LEU A 48 7.59 -1.97 -0.13
N PHE A 49 7.01 -2.59 0.87
CA PHE A 49 5.57 -2.66 1.04
C PHE A 49 5.15 -1.95 2.32
N MET A 50 4.08 -1.16 2.25
CA MET A 50 3.39 -0.61 3.42
C MET A 50 1.94 -1.05 3.40
N ARG A 51 1.46 -1.61 4.51
CA ARG A 51 0.09 -2.05 4.68
C ARG A 51 -0.55 -1.44 5.93
N GLY A 52 -1.88 -1.44 5.98
CA GLY A 52 -2.63 -0.83 7.08
C GLY A 52 -2.67 0.70 7.02
N ALA A 53 -2.36 1.28 5.86
CA ALA A 53 -2.42 2.71 5.59
C ALA A 53 -3.59 3.10 4.66
N GLY A 54 -4.48 2.15 4.35
CA GLY A 54 -5.68 2.36 3.55
C GLY A 54 -6.80 3.08 4.31
N PRO A 55 -7.96 3.27 3.66
CA PRO A 55 -9.08 4.05 4.21
C PRO A 55 -9.55 3.62 5.60
N ILE A 56 -9.57 2.32 5.88
CA ILE A 56 -9.97 1.78 7.18
C ILE A 56 -8.77 1.68 8.13
N GLY A 57 -7.63 1.21 7.66
CA GLY A 57 -6.42 1.05 8.46
C GLY A 57 -5.91 2.40 8.99
N TYR A 58 -5.95 3.44 8.14
CA TYR A 58 -5.55 4.81 8.45
C TYR A 58 -6.66 5.80 8.03
N PRO A 59 -7.67 6.03 8.89
CA PRO A 59 -8.86 6.79 8.53
C PRO A 59 -8.56 8.20 8.04
N GLY A 60 -9.26 8.61 6.96
CA GLY A 60 -9.08 9.91 6.32
C GLY A 60 -8.11 9.88 5.13
N ALA A 61 -7.53 8.73 4.81
CA ALA A 61 -6.65 8.52 3.67
C ALA A 61 -5.53 9.58 3.55
N ALA A 62 -4.88 9.90 4.67
CA ALA A 62 -3.77 10.84 4.71
C ALA A 62 -2.57 10.34 3.89
N GLU A 63 -1.72 11.26 3.44
CA GLU A 63 -0.42 10.94 2.85
C GLU A 63 0.58 10.66 3.99
N VAL A 64 0.66 9.39 4.41
CA VAL A 64 1.33 9.06 5.67
C VAL A 64 2.85 8.96 5.56
N VAL A 65 3.36 8.44 4.43
CA VAL A 65 4.82 8.28 4.25
C VAL A 65 5.21 8.25 2.77
N ASN A 66 6.27 8.97 2.44
CA ASN A 66 7.00 8.77 1.18
C ASN A 66 8.14 7.77 1.43
N MET A 67 7.93 6.51 1.10
CA MET A 67 8.95 5.48 1.27
C MET A 67 10.19 5.78 0.41
N ARG A 68 11.37 5.64 1.01
CA ARG A 68 12.67 5.82 0.39
C ARG A 68 13.56 4.60 0.63
N PRO A 69 14.64 4.42 -0.11
CA PRO A 69 15.67 3.46 0.28
C PRO A 69 16.29 3.83 1.64
N PRO A 70 16.84 2.87 2.38
CA PRO A 70 17.61 3.16 3.59
C PRO A 70 18.85 4.00 3.28
N ALA A 71 19.33 4.74 4.28
CA ALA A 71 20.44 5.68 4.13
C ALA A 71 21.72 5.04 3.56
N TYR A 72 22.00 3.79 3.93
CA TYR A 72 23.17 3.09 3.42
C TYR A 72 23.10 2.83 1.90
N LEU A 73 21.93 2.44 1.36
CA LEU A 73 21.76 2.27 -0.09
C LEU A 73 21.82 3.60 -0.84
N ILE A 74 21.29 4.67 -0.24
CA ILE A 74 21.38 6.01 -0.83
C ILE A 74 22.86 6.44 -0.94
N THR A 75 23.67 6.14 0.07
CA THR A 75 25.12 6.42 0.06
C THR A 75 25.84 5.63 -1.04
N GLU A 76 25.35 4.43 -1.37
CA GLU A 76 25.86 3.60 -2.48
C GLU A 76 25.31 4.04 -3.85
N GLY A 77 24.53 5.12 -3.92
CA GLY A 77 23.95 5.66 -5.16
C GLY A 77 22.59 5.09 -5.55
N ILE A 78 21.96 4.28 -4.70
CA ILE A 78 20.62 3.72 -4.94
C ILE A 78 19.59 4.66 -4.34
N ALA A 79 19.17 5.64 -5.13
CA ALA A 79 18.26 6.70 -4.69
C ALA A 79 16.76 6.33 -4.69
N ALA A 80 16.38 5.18 -5.28
CA ALA A 80 14.99 4.75 -5.36
C ALA A 80 14.86 3.23 -5.33
N LEU A 81 13.84 2.73 -4.63
CA LEU A 81 13.36 1.35 -4.66
C LEU A 81 11.88 1.33 -5.05
N PRO A 82 11.37 0.23 -5.66
CA PRO A 82 9.95 0.10 -5.89
C PRO A 82 9.17 0.10 -4.56
N CYS A 83 8.07 0.83 -4.52
CA CYS A 83 7.21 0.92 -3.34
C CYS A 83 5.77 0.53 -3.71
N ILE A 84 5.13 -0.25 -2.87
CA ILE A 84 3.72 -0.64 -3.04
C ILE A 84 3.01 -0.52 -1.69
N GLY A 85 1.78 0.02 -1.69
CA GLY A 85 1.02 0.13 -0.45
C GLY A 85 -0.47 0.38 -0.66
N ASP A 86 -1.25 0.12 0.38
CA ASP A 86 -2.69 0.38 0.41
C ASP A 86 -3.02 1.84 0.78
N GLY A 87 -2.03 2.63 1.16
CA GLY A 87 -2.17 4.06 1.43
C GLY A 87 -1.77 4.97 0.28
N ARG A 88 -1.78 6.26 0.57
CA ARG A 88 -1.33 7.34 -0.31
C ARG A 88 0.10 7.74 0.02
N GLN A 89 0.79 8.24 -1.00
CA GLN A 89 2.04 8.97 -0.85
C GLN A 89 1.91 10.35 -1.50
N SER A 90 2.70 11.32 -1.02
CA SER A 90 2.76 12.64 -1.60
C SER A 90 3.32 12.58 -3.03
N GLY A 91 2.89 13.51 -3.90
CA GLY A 91 3.45 13.70 -5.23
C GLY A 91 4.94 14.08 -5.25
N THR A 92 5.52 14.39 -4.09
CA THR A 92 6.96 14.64 -3.91
C THR A 92 7.78 13.38 -3.68
N SER A 93 7.16 12.19 -3.63
CA SER A 93 7.89 10.93 -3.49
C SER A 93 8.84 10.72 -4.66
N GLY A 94 10.12 10.49 -4.35
CA GLY A 94 11.14 10.17 -5.36
C GLY A 94 11.15 8.71 -5.80
N SER A 95 10.48 7.82 -5.08
CA SER A 95 10.42 6.38 -5.36
C SER A 95 9.29 6.05 -6.33
N PRO A 96 9.52 5.14 -7.30
CA PRO A 96 8.45 4.61 -8.14
C PRO A 96 7.45 3.82 -7.28
N SER A 97 6.18 4.22 -7.30
CA SER A 97 5.20 3.71 -6.36
C SER A 97 3.92 3.24 -7.03
N ILE A 98 3.37 2.13 -6.54
CA ILE A 98 2.00 1.68 -6.77
C ILE A 98 1.24 1.94 -5.47
N LEU A 99 0.33 2.88 -5.54
CA LEU A 99 -0.45 3.37 -4.39
C LEU A 99 -1.86 2.82 -4.44
N ASN A 100 -2.56 2.92 -3.31
CA ASN A 100 -3.97 2.54 -3.20
C ASN A 100 -4.21 1.08 -3.61
N ALA A 101 -3.29 0.18 -3.25
CA ALA A 101 -3.47 -1.25 -3.50
C ALA A 101 -4.75 -1.73 -2.82
N SER A 102 -5.62 -2.37 -3.59
CA SER A 102 -6.97 -2.72 -3.16
C SER A 102 -7.29 -4.20 -3.46
N PRO A 103 -8.05 -4.86 -2.59
CA PRO A 103 -8.54 -4.38 -1.29
C PRO A 103 -7.42 -4.11 -0.30
N GLU A 104 -7.60 -3.11 0.60
CA GLU A 104 -6.61 -2.80 1.63
C GLU A 104 -6.40 -3.94 2.64
N ALA A 105 -5.29 -3.91 3.38
CA ALA A 105 -4.98 -4.95 4.37
C ALA A 105 -6.03 -5.06 5.48
N ALA A 106 -6.62 -3.94 5.91
CA ALA A 106 -7.64 -3.90 6.95
C ALA A 106 -8.90 -4.73 6.64
N VAL A 107 -9.19 -4.97 5.36
CA VAL A 107 -10.29 -5.84 4.89
C VAL A 107 -9.77 -7.15 4.28
N LEU A 108 -8.61 -7.61 4.72
CA LEU A 108 -7.98 -8.86 4.31
C LEU A 108 -7.62 -8.91 2.81
N GLY A 109 -7.28 -7.77 2.23
CA GLY A 109 -6.66 -7.71 0.91
C GLY A 109 -5.31 -8.45 0.86
N GLY A 110 -4.76 -8.65 -0.35
CA GLY A 110 -3.53 -9.42 -0.55
C GLY A 110 -2.35 -8.95 0.31
N LEU A 111 -2.22 -7.65 0.56
CA LEU A 111 -1.17 -7.09 1.42
C LEU A 111 -1.22 -7.64 2.86
N ALA A 112 -2.40 -7.97 3.38
CA ALA A 112 -2.53 -8.53 4.72
C ALA A 112 -1.83 -9.89 4.88
N LEU A 113 -1.67 -10.63 3.78
CA LEU A 113 -1.10 -11.98 3.75
C LEU A 113 0.38 -11.99 3.34
N LEU A 114 0.91 -10.87 2.85
CA LEU A 114 2.29 -10.77 2.39
C LEU A 114 3.24 -10.73 3.58
N ASN A 115 4.33 -11.49 3.50
CA ASN A 115 5.39 -11.51 4.50
C ASN A 115 6.70 -10.95 3.95
N THR A 116 7.50 -10.36 4.83
CA THR A 116 8.89 -10.03 4.49
C THR A 116 9.63 -11.29 4.06
N GLY A 117 10.33 -11.20 2.93
CA GLY A 117 11.04 -12.32 2.29
C GLY A 117 10.27 -12.99 1.15
N ASP A 118 8.97 -12.76 1.02
CA ASP A 118 8.22 -13.29 -0.12
C ASP A 118 8.75 -12.72 -1.44
N ARG A 119 8.82 -13.59 -2.45
CA ARG A 119 9.13 -13.16 -3.81
C ARG A 119 7.89 -12.57 -4.47
N VAL A 120 8.02 -11.40 -5.05
CA VAL A 120 6.92 -10.68 -5.71
C VAL A 120 7.32 -10.34 -7.15
N ARG A 121 6.40 -10.57 -8.09
CA ARG A 121 6.50 -10.15 -9.48
C ARG A 121 5.58 -8.96 -9.73
N VAL A 122 6.14 -7.90 -10.29
CA VAL A 122 5.40 -6.74 -10.79
C VAL A 122 5.44 -6.77 -12.31
N ASP A 123 4.29 -6.74 -12.96
CA ASP A 123 4.15 -6.74 -14.41
C ASP A 123 3.31 -5.51 -14.83
N LEU A 124 4.00 -4.45 -15.24
CA LEU A 124 3.37 -3.18 -15.62
C LEU A 124 2.57 -3.33 -16.92
N GLY A 125 3.00 -4.21 -17.82
CA GLY A 125 2.29 -4.48 -19.08
C GLY A 125 0.93 -5.13 -18.83
N LYS A 126 0.89 -6.09 -17.91
CA LYS A 126 -0.34 -6.77 -17.49
C LYS A 126 -1.10 -6.03 -16.38
N ARG A 127 -0.53 -4.94 -15.82
CA ARG A 127 -1.09 -4.21 -14.68
C ARG A 127 -1.35 -5.11 -13.47
N ARG A 128 -0.37 -5.94 -13.14
CA ARG A 128 -0.52 -7.02 -12.17
C ARG A 128 0.65 -7.08 -11.21
N VAL A 129 0.35 -7.39 -9.95
CA VAL A 129 1.33 -7.69 -8.90
C VAL A 129 0.97 -9.03 -8.29
N ASP A 130 1.90 -9.97 -8.33
CA ASP A 130 1.70 -11.33 -7.83
C ASP A 130 2.74 -11.67 -6.76
N ALA A 131 2.31 -12.14 -5.61
CA ALA A 131 3.18 -12.84 -4.69
C ALA A 131 3.42 -14.26 -5.21
N LEU A 132 4.69 -14.63 -5.38
CA LEU A 132 5.08 -15.95 -5.86
C LEU A 132 5.13 -16.97 -4.71
N VAL A 133 4.01 -17.05 -3.99
CA VAL A 133 3.82 -17.92 -2.83
C VAL A 133 2.89 -19.06 -3.24
N PRO A 134 3.17 -20.31 -2.85
CA PRO A 134 2.29 -21.43 -3.13
C PRO A 134 0.87 -21.21 -2.60
N GLU A 135 -0.15 -21.60 -3.37
CA GLU A 135 -1.56 -21.39 -3.02
C GLU A 135 -1.93 -21.99 -1.66
N ALA A 136 -1.37 -23.17 -1.34
CA ALA A 136 -1.62 -23.81 -0.04
C ALA A 136 -1.09 -22.97 1.14
N GLU A 137 0.07 -22.32 0.97
CA GLU A 137 0.61 -21.41 1.99
C GLU A 137 -0.20 -20.13 2.08
N TRP A 138 -0.62 -19.59 0.94
CA TRP A 138 -1.48 -18.40 0.89
C TRP A 138 -2.82 -18.65 1.61
N ALA A 139 -3.44 -19.82 1.37
CA ALA A 139 -4.65 -20.23 2.07
C ALA A 139 -4.42 -20.42 3.58
N ALA A 140 -3.30 -21.02 3.98
CA ALA A 140 -2.95 -21.18 5.39
C ALA A 140 -2.76 -19.84 6.11
N ARG A 141 -2.08 -18.87 5.47
CA ARG A 141 -1.92 -17.51 6.01
C ARG A 141 -3.27 -16.82 6.18
N ARG A 142 -4.17 -16.98 5.21
CA ARG A 142 -5.54 -16.42 5.29
C ARG A 142 -6.32 -17.01 6.44
N ALA A 143 -6.27 -18.32 6.63
CA ALA A 143 -6.93 -19.00 7.74
C ALA A 143 -6.36 -18.53 9.09
N ALA A 144 -5.04 -18.51 9.24
CA ALA A 144 -4.39 -18.04 10.46
C ALA A 144 -4.74 -16.59 10.80
N LEU A 145 -4.82 -15.72 9.80
CA LEU A 145 -5.21 -14.32 9.99
C LEU A 145 -6.69 -14.19 10.40
N ALA A 146 -7.57 -15.01 9.83
CA ALA A 146 -8.99 -15.06 10.21
C ALA A 146 -9.15 -15.57 11.66
N ASP A 147 -8.43 -16.63 12.05
CA ASP A 147 -8.43 -17.18 13.41
C ASP A 147 -7.89 -16.19 14.44
N ALA A 148 -6.96 -15.31 14.03
CA ALA A 148 -6.45 -14.22 14.85
C ALA A 148 -7.40 -13.01 14.97
N GLY A 149 -8.58 -13.05 14.35
CA GLY A 149 -9.57 -11.97 14.37
C GLY A 149 -9.37 -10.91 13.28
N GLY A 150 -8.57 -11.19 12.28
CA GLY A 150 -8.33 -10.32 11.13
C GLY A 150 -7.04 -9.49 11.23
N PHE A 151 -6.89 -8.54 10.31
CA PHE A 151 -5.73 -7.65 10.27
C PHE A 151 -5.81 -6.61 11.40
N SER A 152 -4.72 -6.47 12.17
CA SER A 152 -4.66 -5.53 13.29
C SER A 152 -4.25 -4.13 12.82
N TYR A 153 -4.97 -3.13 13.25
CA TYR A 153 -4.64 -1.71 13.07
C TYR A 153 -5.05 -0.92 14.33
N PRO A 154 -4.50 0.30 14.55
CA PRO A 154 -4.81 1.10 15.74
C PRO A 154 -6.31 1.41 15.86
N ALA A 155 -6.85 1.35 17.05
CA ALA A 155 -8.23 1.74 17.33
C ALA A 155 -8.50 3.20 16.97
N SER A 156 -9.75 3.55 16.72
CA SER A 156 -10.15 4.95 16.51
C SER A 156 -9.88 5.77 17.75
N GLN A 157 -9.17 6.87 17.60
CA GLN A 157 -8.82 7.80 18.66
C GLN A 157 -9.76 9.01 18.74
N THR A 158 -10.58 9.20 17.69
CA THR A 158 -11.54 10.29 17.60
C THR A 158 -12.88 9.80 17.03
N PRO A 159 -14.00 10.49 17.31
CA PRO A 159 -15.28 10.19 16.67
C PRO A 159 -15.22 10.23 15.13
N TRP A 160 -14.42 11.14 14.55
CA TRP A 160 -14.24 11.25 13.11
C TRP A 160 -13.59 10.02 12.50
N GLN A 161 -12.58 9.47 13.15
CA GLN A 161 -11.96 8.21 12.69
C GLN A 161 -12.96 7.05 12.73
N ALA A 162 -13.79 6.98 13.78
CA ALA A 162 -14.82 5.95 13.88
C ALA A 162 -15.88 6.10 12.78
N ILE A 163 -16.33 7.32 12.48
CA ILE A 163 -17.27 7.63 11.39
C ILE A 163 -16.65 7.24 10.04
N GLN A 164 -15.41 7.66 9.78
CA GLN A 164 -14.72 7.31 8.54
C GLN A 164 -14.66 5.80 8.34
N ARG A 165 -14.20 5.06 9.33
CA ARG A 165 -14.09 3.59 9.24
C ARG A 165 -15.43 2.89 9.03
N SER A 166 -16.50 3.42 9.62
CA SER A 166 -17.83 2.80 9.50
C SER A 166 -18.53 3.07 8.16
N MET A 167 -18.07 4.07 7.42
CA MET A 167 -18.76 4.55 6.22
C MET A 167 -17.90 4.52 4.94
N VAL A 168 -16.59 4.41 5.05
CA VAL A 168 -15.73 4.49 3.88
C VAL A 168 -15.73 3.18 3.09
N GLY A 169 -15.94 3.29 1.78
CA GLY A 169 -15.74 2.19 0.83
C GLY A 169 -14.27 1.92 0.53
N GLN A 170 -14.01 0.90 -0.27
CA GLN A 170 -12.64 0.51 -0.64
C GLN A 170 -12.07 1.37 -1.78
N LEU A 171 -10.76 1.30 -1.93
CA LEU A 171 -9.98 2.09 -2.90
C LEU A 171 -10.39 1.85 -4.35
N ASN A 172 -10.75 0.62 -4.71
CA ASN A 172 -11.20 0.28 -6.07
C ASN A 172 -12.57 0.90 -6.44
N THR A 173 -13.32 1.37 -5.45
CA THR A 173 -14.58 2.10 -5.62
C THR A 173 -14.43 3.60 -5.29
N GLY A 174 -13.19 4.08 -5.16
CA GLY A 174 -12.87 5.49 -4.95
C GLY A 174 -12.77 5.91 -3.48
N ALA A 175 -12.87 4.99 -2.53
CA ALA A 175 -12.85 5.27 -1.08
C ALA A 175 -13.82 6.39 -0.67
N ILE A 176 -14.98 6.42 -1.30
CA ILE A 176 -16.07 7.35 -1.00
C ILE A 176 -16.84 6.89 0.25
N LEU A 177 -17.52 7.80 0.90
CA LEU A 177 -18.43 7.44 1.98
C LEU A 177 -19.66 6.72 1.41
N GLU A 178 -19.99 5.57 1.93
CA GLU A 178 -21.15 4.79 1.51
C GLU A 178 -22.45 5.62 1.68
N GLY A 179 -23.33 5.50 0.71
CA GLY A 179 -24.57 6.28 0.66
C GLY A 179 -24.40 7.70 0.12
N SER A 180 -23.19 8.09 -0.34
CA SER A 180 -22.95 9.43 -0.91
C SER A 180 -23.75 9.71 -2.20
N GLU A 181 -24.19 8.69 -2.94
CA GLU A 181 -24.99 8.86 -4.16
C GLU A 181 -26.32 9.57 -3.92
N GLN A 182 -26.92 9.43 -2.75
CA GLN A 182 -28.15 10.16 -2.42
C GLN A 182 -27.89 11.66 -2.34
N PHE A 183 -26.73 12.07 -1.81
CA PHE A 183 -26.35 13.48 -1.72
C PHE A 183 -25.96 14.04 -3.08
N GLN A 184 -25.32 13.26 -3.94
CA GLN A 184 -25.09 13.66 -5.33
C GLN A 184 -26.40 13.97 -6.06
N ARG A 185 -27.41 13.10 -5.94
CA ARG A 185 -28.71 13.34 -6.54
C ARG A 185 -29.40 14.60 -5.99
N ILE A 186 -29.25 14.90 -4.71
CA ILE A 186 -29.75 16.15 -4.12
C ILE A 186 -29.01 17.35 -4.72
N ALA A 187 -27.70 17.31 -4.82
CA ALA A 187 -26.90 18.38 -5.42
C ALA A 187 -27.26 18.61 -6.90
N ASP A 188 -27.48 17.54 -7.67
CA ASP A 188 -27.87 17.62 -9.08
C ASP A 188 -29.27 18.29 -9.30
N THR A 189 -30.15 18.15 -8.31
CA THR A 189 -31.53 18.71 -8.41
C THR A 189 -31.69 20.03 -7.70
N MET A 190 -30.98 20.30 -6.64
CA MET A 190 -31.14 21.47 -5.79
C MET A 190 -30.01 22.51 -5.93
N GLY A 191 -29.00 22.21 -6.74
CA GLY A 191 -27.79 23.02 -6.88
C GLY A 191 -26.76 22.78 -5.77
N LEU A 192 -25.80 23.69 -5.64
CA LEU A 192 -24.72 23.57 -4.68
C LEU A 192 -25.26 23.43 -3.26
N PRO A 193 -24.68 22.57 -2.42
CA PRO A 193 -25.06 22.45 -1.02
C PRO A 193 -24.84 23.78 -0.28
N ARG A 194 -25.57 23.98 0.78
CA ARG A 194 -25.29 25.05 1.72
C ARG A 194 -23.86 24.87 2.26
N ASP A 195 -23.35 25.97 2.81
CA ASP A 195 -22.04 25.95 3.47
C ASP A 195 -21.88 24.73 4.38
N ASN A 196 -20.84 23.99 4.13
CA ASN A 196 -20.55 22.70 4.71
C ASN A 196 -19.10 22.61 5.24
N HIS A 197 -18.51 23.76 5.54
CA HIS A 197 -17.16 23.86 6.11
C HIS A 197 -17.12 23.45 7.59
#